data_cafcc8a6d33561ba33b4ed2dafebd94d
#
_entry.id   cafcc8a6d33561ba33b4ed2dafebd94d
#
_cell.length_a   1.000
_cell.length_b   1.000
_cell.length_c   1.000
_cell.angle_alpha   90.00
_cell.angle_beta   90.00
_cell.angle_gamma   90.00
#
_symmetry.space_group_name_H-M   'P 1'
#
loop_
_entity.id
_entity.type
_entity.pdbx_description
1 polymer ?
#
loop_
_entity_poly.entity_id
_entity_poly.type
_entity_poly.pdbx_seq_one_letter_code
_entity_poly.pdbx_strand_id
1 'polypeptide(L)'
;GNIVYSDGFYKNAYNAKKVGTEKGAGLRWTTQWQISRTVTADNTAAFNYSQNGGYEYEYVGSGIINYNDTCFYRRNTVRDALTVKWRARHFTLSSITSFQHITDNLTLDQDFLPLSYFTLTQAIHESSLTQDIVARGKAGFYTWLGGLFGFYKTTRMRAPVTLKDDGIATLITDRVNNNDKIPVMIGFDNPEIPLQSYFRMPTWGV
;
A
#
# COMPACT_ATOMS: atom_id res chain seq x y z
N GLY A 1 -5.61 -13.57 -16.45
CA GLY A 1 -5.40 -12.16 -16.16
C GLY A 1 -6.72 -11.42 -16.13
N ASN A 2 -6.68 -10.23 -15.56
CA ASN A 2 -7.83 -9.32 -15.52
C ASN A 2 -7.35 -7.89 -15.78
N ILE A 3 -8.26 -7.08 -16.30
CA ILE A 3 -8.07 -5.63 -16.47
C ILE A 3 -9.32 -4.97 -15.90
N VAL A 4 -9.11 -3.89 -15.14
CA VAL A 4 -10.19 -3.08 -14.55
C VAL A 4 -10.00 -1.63 -15.03
N TYR A 5 -11.09 -1.01 -15.42
CA TYR A 5 -11.11 0.40 -15.79
C TYR A 5 -12.44 1.02 -15.39
N SER A 6 -12.39 2.15 -14.71
CA SER A 6 -13.53 3.00 -14.39
C SER A 6 -13.13 4.46 -14.53
N ASP A 7 -14.00 5.24 -15.12
CA ASP A 7 -13.83 6.67 -15.37
C ASP A 7 -14.19 7.54 -14.13
N GLY A 8 -14.74 6.90 -13.07
CA GLY A 8 -15.31 7.59 -11.92
C GLY A 8 -16.67 8.25 -12.23
N PHE A 9 -17.40 8.56 -11.16
CA PHE A 9 -18.78 9.06 -11.25
C PHE A 9 -18.89 10.53 -10.93
N TYR A 10 -17.99 11.06 -10.12
CA TYR A 10 -18.02 12.45 -9.65
C TYR A 10 -17.03 13.32 -10.41
N LYS A 11 -17.20 14.62 -10.30
CA LYS A 11 -16.28 15.63 -10.86
C LYS A 11 -15.78 16.53 -9.74
N ASN A 12 -14.51 16.84 -9.80
CA ASN A 12 -13.92 17.90 -8.99
C ASN A 12 -14.28 19.25 -9.62
N ALA A 13 -14.94 20.12 -8.84
CA ALA A 13 -15.41 21.42 -9.30
C ALA A 13 -14.25 22.36 -9.67
N TYR A 14 -13.10 22.24 -9.00
CA TYR A 14 -11.91 23.07 -9.26
C TYR A 14 -11.36 22.93 -10.68
N ASN A 15 -11.24 21.70 -11.16
CA ASN A 15 -10.56 21.42 -12.43
C ASN A 15 -11.41 20.64 -13.45
N ALA A 16 -12.69 20.40 -13.13
CA ALA A 16 -13.64 19.62 -13.93
C ALA A 16 -13.22 18.18 -14.27
N LYS A 17 -12.14 17.66 -13.64
CA LYS A 17 -11.69 16.29 -13.84
C LYS A 17 -12.56 15.32 -13.07
N LYS A 18 -12.73 14.12 -13.62
CA LYS A 18 -13.41 13.03 -12.93
C LYS A 18 -12.56 12.53 -11.76
N VAL A 19 -13.21 12.18 -10.67
CA VAL A 19 -12.65 11.57 -9.47
C VAL A 19 -13.26 10.19 -9.23
N GLY A 20 -12.62 9.37 -8.40
CA GLY A 20 -12.98 7.97 -8.23
C GLY A 20 -12.64 7.13 -9.45
N THR A 21 -11.66 7.56 -10.25
CA THR A 21 -11.20 6.77 -11.41
C THR A 21 -10.42 5.56 -10.94
N GLU A 22 -10.60 4.42 -11.61
CA GLU A 22 -9.89 3.18 -11.30
C GLU A 22 -9.25 2.61 -12.56
N LYS A 23 -7.98 2.20 -12.43
CA LYS A 23 -7.25 1.44 -13.45
C LYS A 23 -6.53 0.29 -12.77
N GLY A 24 -6.66 -0.90 -13.31
CA GLY A 24 -6.00 -2.06 -12.75
C GLY A 24 -5.68 -3.12 -13.78
N ALA A 25 -4.63 -3.87 -13.52
CA ALA A 25 -4.27 -5.05 -14.28
C ALA A 25 -3.73 -6.13 -13.36
N GLY A 26 -4.11 -7.37 -13.61
CA GLY A 26 -3.63 -8.51 -12.85
C GLY A 26 -3.26 -9.68 -13.76
N LEU A 27 -2.16 -10.32 -13.42
CA LEU A 27 -1.70 -11.55 -14.04
C LEU A 27 -1.47 -12.61 -12.96
N ARG A 28 -1.93 -13.81 -13.21
CA ARG A 28 -1.66 -14.97 -12.36
C ARG A 28 -1.18 -16.12 -13.24
N TRP A 29 -0.08 -16.73 -12.82
CA TRP A 29 0.50 -17.93 -13.42
C TRP A 29 0.54 -19.05 -12.40
N THR A 30 0.03 -20.21 -12.75
CA THR A 30 0.07 -21.41 -11.89
C THR A 30 0.71 -22.54 -12.65
N THR A 31 1.67 -23.19 -12.02
CA THR A 31 2.38 -24.35 -12.58
C THR A 31 2.33 -25.50 -11.57
N GLN A 32 2.12 -26.69 -12.07
CA GLN A 32 2.15 -27.91 -11.27
C GLN A 32 3.18 -28.89 -11.87
N TRP A 33 4.04 -29.41 -11.01
CA TRP A 33 5.04 -30.39 -11.38
C TRP A 33 4.85 -31.69 -10.60
N GLN A 34 4.81 -32.80 -11.32
CA GLN A 34 4.92 -34.12 -10.74
C GLN A 34 6.39 -34.54 -10.75
N ILE A 35 7.13 -34.25 -9.66
CA ILE A 35 8.57 -34.46 -9.56
C ILE A 35 8.87 -35.98 -9.48
N SER A 36 8.05 -36.68 -8.71
CA SER A 36 8.12 -38.15 -8.60
C SER A 36 6.73 -38.73 -8.31
N ARG A 37 6.61 -40.04 -8.18
CA ARG A 37 5.35 -40.70 -7.81
C ARG A 37 4.80 -40.23 -6.46
N THR A 38 5.67 -39.74 -5.59
CA THR A 38 5.31 -39.33 -4.22
C THR A 38 5.48 -37.81 -3.96
N VAL A 39 6.13 -37.07 -4.88
CA VAL A 39 6.44 -35.66 -4.70
C VAL A 39 5.78 -34.82 -5.80
N THR A 40 5.00 -33.83 -5.38
CA THR A 40 4.43 -32.80 -6.26
C THR A 40 4.89 -31.41 -5.79
N ALA A 41 5.07 -30.51 -6.73
CA ALA A 41 5.29 -29.09 -6.46
C ALA A 41 4.30 -28.24 -7.24
N ASP A 42 3.65 -27.34 -6.57
CA ASP A 42 2.71 -26.36 -7.13
C ASP A 42 3.30 -24.96 -6.89
N ASN A 43 3.45 -24.16 -7.94
CA ASN A 43 3.87 -22.78 -7.83
C ASN A 43 2.76 -21.86 -8.36
N THR A 44 2.52 -20.75 -7.67
CA THR A 44 1.63 -19.70 -8.13
C THR A 44 2.32 -18.36 -7.99
N ALA A 45 2.62 -17.74 -9.13
CA ALA A 45 3.10 -16.37 -9.21
C ALA A 45 1.95 -15.44 -9.62
N ALA A 46 1.88 -14.25 -9.02
CA ALA A 46 0.88 -13.25 -9.36
C ALA A 46 1.47 -11.84 -9.30
N PHE A 47 1.05 -11.03 -10.24
CA PHE A 47 1.29 -9.60 -10.26
C PHE A 47 -0.05 -8.86 -10.32
N ASN A 48 -0.21 -7.81 -9.51
CA ASN A 48 -1.36 -6.93 -9.57
C ASN A 48 -0.90 -5.48 -9.52
N TYR A 49 -1.46 -4.68 -10.40
CA TYR A 49 -1.35 -3.24 -10.43
C TYR A 49 -2.73 -2.64 -10.22
N SER A 50 -2.85 -1.63 -9.35
CA SER A 50 -4.04 -0.81 -9.22
C SER A 50 -3.66 0.66 -9.05
N GLN A 51 -4.45 1.52 -9.67
CA GLN A 51 -4.36 2.96 -9.52
C GLN A 51 -5.76 3.54 -9.40
N ASN A 52 -6.00 4.27 -8.32
CA ASN A 52 -7.18 5.09 -8.12
C ASN A 52 -6.79 6.55 -8.26
N GLY A 53 -7.55 7.31 -9.02
CA GLY A 53 -7.29 8.72 -9.30
C GLY A 53 -8.42 9.61 -8.82
N GLY A 54 -8.04 10.66 -8.04
CA GLY A 54 -8.98 11.54 -7.39
C GLY A 54 -9.74 10.85 -6.24
N TYR A 55 -9.93 11.55 -5.16
CA TYR A 55 -10.75 11.05 -4.05
C TYR A 55 -12.10 11.72 -4.04
N GLU A 56 -13.13 10.95 -3.72
CA GLU A 56 -14.52 11.40 -3.63
C GLU A 56 -14.80 12.03 -2.27
N TYR A 57 -13.89 12.90 -1.81
CA TYR A 57 -13.99 13.59 -0.54
C TYR A 57 -14.34 15.05 -0.74
N GLU A 58 -15.16 15.58 0.16
CA GLU A 58 -15.54 16.98 0.23
C GLU A 58 -15.16 17.56 1.60
N TYR A 59 -14.98 18.87 1.65
CA TYR A 59 -14.92 19.55 2.93
C TYR A 59 -16.31 19.51 3.59
N VAL A 60 -16.35 19.17 4.87
CA VAL A 60 -17.60 18.91 5.60
C VAL A 60 -18.59 20.07 5.43
N GLY A 61 -19.76 19.76 4.88
CA GLY A 61 -20.85 20.69 4.65
C GLY A 61 -20.77 21.50 3.36
N SER A 62 -19.76 21.27 2.50
CA SER A 62 -19.67 21.98 1.21
C SER A 62 -20.60 21.41 0.15
N GLY A 63 -20.92 20.12 0.21
CA GLY A 63 -21.73 19.40 -0.78
C GLY A 63 -21.05 19.25 -2.15
N ILE A 64 -19.78 19.66 -2.28
CA ILE A 64 -19.02 19.62 -3.54
C ILE A 64 -17.58 19.14 -3.33
N ILE A 65 -17.09 18.38 -4.27
CA ILE A 65 -15.67 18.00 -4.34
C ILE A 65 -14.93 19.16 -5.01
N ASN A 66 -14.03 19.83 -4.29
CA ASN A 66 -13.41 21.07 -4.77
C ASN A 66 -11.98 21.26 -4.20
N TYR A 67 -11.07 20.38 -4.55
CA TYR A 67 -9.65 20.46 -4.15
C TYR A 67 -8.75 20.74 -5.35
N ASN A 68 -7.62 21.43 -5.12
CA ASN A 68 -6.72 21.87 -6.18
C ASN A 68 -5.60 20.87 -6.49
N ASP A 69 -5.17 20.09 -5.51
CA ASP A 69 -4.02 19.20 -5.67
C ASP A 69 -4.40 17.85 -6.29
N THR A 70 -3.42 17.23 -6.97
CA THR A 70 -3.64 15.92 -7.59
C THR A 70 -3.60 14.83 -6.53
N CYS A 71 -4.72 14.12 -6.40
CA CYS A 71 -4.85 12.98 -5.50
C CYS A 71 -4.79 11.67 -6.28
N PHE A 72 -4.06 10.70 -5.77
CA PHE A 72 -4.04 9.34 -6.32
C PHE A 72 -3.57 8.33 -5.27
N TYR A 73 -3.97 7.08 -5.49
CA TYR A 73 -3.41 5.91 -4.83
C TYR A 73 -2.94 4.93 -5.89
N ARG A 74 -1.74 4.41 -5.75
CA ARG A 74 -1.15 3.44 -6.67
C ARG A 74 -0.53 2.31 -5.90
N ARG A 75 -0.86 1.06 -6.27
CA ARG A 75 -0.31 -0.14 -5.65
C ARG A 75 0.20 -1.12 -6.69
N ASN A 76 1.41 -1.62 -6.46
CA ASN A 76 1.94 -2.79 -7.13
C ASN A 76 2.10 -3.91 -6.11
N THR A 77 1.67 -5.11 -6.47
CA THR A 77 1.83 -6.29 -5.63
C THR A 77 2.40 -7.43 -6.47
N VAL A 78 3.53 -7.96 -6.03
CA VAL A 78 4.11 -9.21 -6.54
C VAL A 78 3.94 -10.26 -5.46
N ARG A 79 3.46 -11.44 -5.84
CA ARG A 79 3.30 -12.60 -4.95
C ARG A 79 3.84 -13.84 -5.64
N ASP A 80 4.50 -14.67 -4.85
CA ASP A 80 4.88 -16.02 -5.26
C ASP A 80 4.62 -16.98 -4.12
N ALA A 81 4.12 -18.17 -4.44
CA ALA A 81 3.89 -19.23 -3.47
C ALA A 81 4.28 -20.58 -4.08
N LEU A 82 5.21 -21.26 -3.43
CA LEU A 82 5.65 -22.60 -3.77
C LEU A 82 5.15 -23.57 -2.71
N THR A 83 4.36 -24.54 -3.12
CA THR A 83 3.90 -25.65 -2.28
C THR A 83 4.56 -26.94 -2.74
N VAL A 84 5.34 -27.57 -1.87
CA VAL A 84 5.90 -28.90 -2.10
C VAL A 84 5.18 -29.89 -1.21
N LYS A 85 4.63 -30.95 -1.79
CA LYS A 85 3.94 -32.03 -1.07
C LYS A 85 4.67 -33.35 -1.30
N TRP A 86 5.05 -33.99 -0.20
CA TRP A 86 5.61 -35.34 -0.19
C TRP A 86 4.63 -36.31 0.47
N ARG A 87 4.17 -37.30 -0.29
CA ARG A 87 3.31 -38.38 0.16
C ARG A 87 4.17 -39.59 0.53
N ALA A 88 4.51 -39.71 1.81
CA ALA A 88 5.14 -40.88 2.37
C ALA A 88 4.08 -41.99 2.66
N ARG A 89 4.56 -43.17 3.00
CA ARG A 89 3.68 -44.34 3.22
C ARG A 89 2.60 -44.10 4.31
N HIS A 90 2.94 -43.42 5.38
CA HIS A 90 2.09 -43.23 6.55
C HIS A 90 1.69 -41.79 6.84
N PHE A 91 2.29 -40.83 6.14
CA PHE A 91 2.00 -39.39 6.31
C PHE A 91 2.21 -38.61 5.03
N THR A 92 1.67 -37.41 5.00
CA THR A 92 1.95 -36.40 3.98
C THR A 92 2.62 -35.21 4.64
N LEU A 93 3.76 -34.78 4.11
CA LEU A 93 4.44 -33.55 4.49
C LEU A 93 4.17 -32.50 3.40
N SER A 94 3.77 -31.31 3.80
CA SER A 94 3.58 -30.15 2.93
C SER A 94 4.46 -29.01 3.42
N SER A 95 5.23 -28.42 2.54
CA SER A 95 6.00 -27.19 2.76
C SER A 95 5.44 -26.12 1.87
N ILE A 96 5.05 -24.98 2.44
CA ILE A 96 4.52 -23.84 1.71
C ILE A 96 5.42 -22.65 2.00
N THR A 97 6.11 -22.18 0.98
CA THR A 97 6.94 -20.97 1.04
C THR A 97 6.23 -19.88 0.26
N SER A 98 5.94 -18.74 0.88
CA SER A 98 5.29 -17.63 0.21
C SER A 98 6.10 -16.34 0.34
N PHE A 99 6.20 -15.62 -0.75
CA PHE A 99 6.82 -14.30 -0.82
C PHE A 99 5.80 -13.27 -1.31
N GLN A 100 5.79 -12.09 -0.70
CA GLN A 100 5.01 -10.96 -1.17
C GLN A 100 5.85 -9.69 -1.11
N HIS A 101 5.76 -8.90 -2.17
CA HIS A 101 6.28 -7.54 -2.21
C HIS A 101 5.18 -6.57 -2.62
N ILE A 102 5.00 -5.52 -1.81
CA ILE A 102 4.03 -4.45 -2.05
C ILE A 102 4.77 -3.13 -2.14
N THR A 103 4.42 -2.34 -3.16
CA THR A 103 4.81 -0.94 -3.28
C THR A 103 3.54 -0.11 -3.37
N ASP A 104 3.32 0.74 -2.37
CA ASP A 104 2.21 1.69 -2.31
C ASP A 104 2.71 3.11 -2.48
N ASN A 105 1.93 3.91 -3.19
CA ASN A 105 2.14 5.34 -3.31
C ASN A 105 0.79 6.07 -3.24
N LEU A 106 0.66 6.95 -2.26
CA LEU A 106 -0.51 7.75 -2.00
C LEU A 106 -0.12 9.22 -2.07
N THR A 107 -0.92 10.04 -2.73
CA THR A 107 -0.88 11.50 -2.62
C THR A 107 -2.30 12.00 -2.35
N LEU A 108 -2.44 12.83 -1.35
CA LEU A 108 -3.71 13.35 -0.87
C LEU A 108 -3.60 14.85 -0.66
N ASP A 109 -4.56 15.60 -1.20
CA ASP A 109 -4.88 16.95 -0.78
C ASP A 109 -5.58 16.85 0.59
N GLN A 110 -4.90 17.31 1.62
CA GLN A 110 -5.34 17.06 3.00
C GLN A 110 -6.34 18.08 3.50
N ASP A 111 -6.44 19.25 2.87
CA ASP A 111 -7.40 20.28 3.25
C ASP A 111 -8.75 20.16 2.54
N PHE A 112 -8.80 19.43 1.41
CA PHE A 112 -9.99 19.22 0.56
C PHE A 112 -10.61 20.52 0.04
N LEU A 113 -9.82 21.59 -0.06
CA LEU A 113 -10.22 22.90 -0.48
C LEU A 113 -9.47 23.33 -1.76
N PRO A 114 -9.93 24.35 -2.47
CA PRO A 114 -9.20 24.94 -3.60
C PRO A 114 -8.08 25.89 -3.13
N LEU A 115 -7.40 25.52 -2.05
CA LEU A 115 -6.33 26.29 -1.40
C LEU A 115 -5.06 25.45 -1.36
N SER A 116 -3.91 26.10 -1.42
CA SER A 116 -2.61 25.44 -1.39
C SER A 116 -2.06 25.37 0.05
N TYR A 117 -2.72 24.64 0.95
CA TYR A 117 -2.26 24.54 2.33
C TYR A 117 -1.19 23.45 2.49
N PHE A 118 -1.52 22.20 2.26
CA PHE A 118 -0.57 21.11 2.37
C PHE A 118 -1.04 19.84 1.68
N THR A 119 -0.06 19.07 1.18
CA THR A 119 -0.28 17.74 0.64
C THR A 119 0.39 16.69 1.52
N LEU A 120 -0.27 15.54 1.67
CA LEU A 120 0.31 14.34 2.24
C LEU A 120 0.72 13.40 1.11
N THR A 121 1.98 13.00 1.10
CA THR A 121 2.46 11.90 0.25
C THR A 121 2.91 10.76 1.14
N GLN A 122 2.52 9.54 0.80
CA GLN A 122 2.91 8.34 1.53
C GLN A 122 3.42 7.29 0.56
N ALA A 123 4.64 6.85 0.76
CA ALA A 123 5.24 5.75 0.00
C ALA A 123 5.59 4.61 0.94
N ILE A 124 5.06 3.42 0.67
CA ILE A 124 5.30 2.20 1.46
C ILE A 124 5.94 1.15 0.56
N HIS A 125 7.00 0.54 1.06
CA HIS A 125 7.60 -0.68 0.52
C HIS A 125 7.55 -1.76 1.58
N GLU A 126 6.84 -2.82 1.28
CA GLU A 126 6.69 -3.95 2.18
C GLU A 126 7.16 -5.23 1.50
N SER A 127 7.98 -6.02 2.19
CA SER A 127 8.35 -7.37 1.77
C SER A 127 8.08 -8.34 2.89
N SER A 128 7.46 -9.47 2.58
CA SER A 128 7.21 -10.55 3.52
C SER A 128 7.58 -11.91 2.93
N LEU A 129 8.14 -12.75 3.78
CA LEU A 129 8.43 -14.16 3.51
C LEU A 129 7.75 -14.99 4.59
N THR A 130 7.00 -16.00 4.21
CA THR A 130 6.38 -16.94 5.12
C THR A 130 6.77 -18.37 4.79
N GLN A 131 6.93 -19.18 5.82
CA GLN A 131 7.17 -20.61 5.71
C GLN A 131 6.17 -21.36 6.59
N ASP A 132 5.45 -22.28 5.98
CA ASP A 132 4.52 -23.18 6.66
C ASP A 132 4.91 -24.63 6.34
N ILE A 133 5.09 -25.46 7.37
CA ILE A 133 5.42 -26.86 7.25
C ILE A 133 4.34 -27.66 8.00
N VAL A 134 3.59 -28.48 7.29
CA VAL A 134 2.49 -29.26 7.84
C VAL A 134 2.68 -30.72 7.55
N ALA A 135 2.64 -31.54 8.58
CA ALA A 135 2.64 -32.99 8.48
C ALA A 135 1.27 -33.54 8.96
N ARG A 136 0.67 -34.43 8.20
CA ARG A 136 -0.57 -35.12 8.54
C ARG A 136 -0.49 -36.61 8.24
N GLY A 137 -1.04 -37.41 9.12
CA GLY A 137 -1.00 -38.86 8.93
C GLY A 137 -2.07 -39.62 9.70
N LYS A 138 -2.02 -40.94 9.56
CA LYS A 138 -2.86 -41.87 10.32
C LYS A 138 -1.97 -42.92 10.99
N ALA A 139 -2.29 -43.22 12.25
CA ALA A 139 -1.65 -44.26 13.04
C ALA A 139 -2.74 -45.10 13.71
N GLY A 140 -3.06 -46.27 13.16
CA GLY A 140 -4.22 -47.07 13.57
C GLY A 140 -5.54 -46.29 13.37
N PHE A 141 -6.27 -46.07 14.46
CA PHE A 141 -7.51 -45.28 14.46
C PHE A 141 -7.32 -43.80 14.68
N TYR A 142 -6.10 -43.33 14.96
CA TYR A 142 -5.80 -41.91 15.12
C TYR A 142 -5.48 -41.25 13.80
N THR A 143 -6.03 -40.07 13.59
CA THR A 143 -5.60 -39.11 12.58
C THR A 143 -4.89 -37.96 13.29
N TRP A 144 -3.68 -37.63 12.86
CA TRP A 144 -2.89 -36.58 13.47
C TRP A 144 -2.50 -35.51 12.45
N LEU A 145 -2.33 -34.30 12.92
CA LEU A 145 -1.83 -33.13 12.21
C LEU A 145 -0.90 -32.38 13.13
N GLY A 146 0.25 -31.96 12.59
CA GLY A 146 1.20 -31.09 13.28
C GLY A 146 1.85 -30.17 12.26
N GLY A 147 2.26 -28.99 12.71
CA GLY A 147 2.88 -28.03 11.81
C GLY A 147 3.72 -27.00 12.54
N LEU A 148 4.55 -26.30 11.77
CA LEU A 148 5.37 -25.18 12.17
C LEU A 148 5.11 -24.05 11.17
N PHE A 149 4.97 -22.83 11.69
CA PHE A 149 4.80 -21.62 10.90
C PHE A 149 5.85 -20.59 11.32
N GLY A 150 6.40 -19.88 10.35
CA GLY A 150 7.29 -18.76 10.61
C GLY A 150 7.15 -17.69 9.55
N PHE A 151 7.39 -16.44 9.92
CA PHE A 151 7.36 -15.33 8.97
C PHE A 151 8.40 -14.27 9.30
N TYR A 152 8.82 -13.59 8.25
CA TYR A 152 9.61 -12.37 8.33
C TYR A 152 9.00 -11.31 7.43
N LYS A 153 8.81 -10.09 7.96
CA LYS A 153 8.25 -8.96 7.25
C LYS A 153 9.09 -7.72 7.51
N THR A 154 9.32 -6.92 6.49
CA THR A 154 9.91 -5.59 6.63
C THR A 154 9.05 -4.57 5.92
N THR A 155 8.75 -3.49 6.60
CA THR A 155 8.00 -2.35 6.08
C THR A 155 8.87 -1.10 6.16
N ARG A 156 9.00 -0.37 5.05
CA ARG A 156 9.62 0.94 4.99
C ARG A 156 8.56 1.93 4.52
N MET A 157 8.40 3.00 5.26
CA MET A 157 7.41 4.04 4.97
C MET A 157 8.08 5.41 4.97
N ARG A 158 7.77 6.20 3.96
CA ARG A 158 8.04 7.65 3.91
C ARG A 158 6.70 8.34 3.80
N ALA A 159 6.46 9.32 4.66
CA ALA A 159 5.20 10.05 4.70
C ALA A 159 5.45 11.56 4.89
N PRO A 160 6.04 12.24 3.90
CA PRO A 160 6.22 13.68 3.96
C PRO A 160 4.86 14.37 3.89
N VAL A 161 4.71 15.39 4.73
CA VAL A 161 3.70 16.43 4.58
C VAL A 161 4.40 17.65 3.97
N THR A 162 3.93 18.12 2.84
CA THR A 162 4.47 19.31 2.17
C THR A 162 3.55 20.49 2.44
N LEU A 163 4.04 21.44 3.20
CA LEU A 163 3.39 22.75 3.37
C LEU A 163 3.57 23.54 2.08
N LYS A 164 2.50 24.16 1.62
CA LYS A 164 2.46 24.96 0.41
C LYS A 164 2.24 26.44 0.73
N ASP A 165 2.12 27.24 -0.29
CA ASP A 165 2.11 28.71 -0.22
C ASP A 165 1.09 29.27 0.77
N ASP A 166 -0.18 28.93 0.63
CA ASP A 166 -1.25 29.39 1.55
C ASP A 166 -1.04 28.84 2.97
N GLY A 167 -0.56 27.61 3.10
CA GLY A 167 -0.26 26.97 4.38
C GLY A 167 0.91 27.63 5.09
N ILE A 168 1.98 27.97 4.37
CA ILE A 168 3.14 28.68 4.89
C ILE A 168 2.72 30.09 5.32
N ALA A 169 1.98 30.80 4.48
CA ALA A 169 1.48 32.12 4.81
C ALA A 169 0.64 32.09 6.10
N THR A 170 -0.43 31.30 6.12
CA THR A 170 -1.40 31.28 7.23
C THR A 170 -0.84 30.69 8.53
N LEU A 171 -0.07 29.61 8.46
CA LEU A 171 0.38 28.86 9.64
C LEU A 171 1.69 29.39 10.22
N ILE A 172 2.55 30.00 9.42
CA ILE A 172 3.90 30.42 9.81
C ILE A 172 4.07 31.92 9.67
N THR A 173 4.04 32.44 8.43
CA THR A 173 4.43 33.82 8.14
C THR A 173 3.52 34.83 8.83
N ASP A 174 2.22 34.70 8.70
CA ASP A 174 1.25 35.62 9.29
C ASP A 174 1.28 35.59 10.82
N ARG A 175 1.48 34.38 11.40
CA ARG A 175 1.57 34.27 12.86
C ARG A 175 2.83 34.88 13.45
N VAL A 176 3.94 34.87 12.73
CA VAL A 176 5.19 35.51 13.16
C VAL A 176 5.15 37.01 12.91
N ASN A 177 4.77 37.41 11.70
CA ASN A 177 4.81 38.83 11.28
C ASN A 177 3.73 39.70 11.96
N ASN A 178 2.60 39.11 12.38
CA ASN A 178 1.54 39.79 13.10
C ASN A 178 1.69 39.71 14.65
N ASN A 179 2.83 39.21 15.13
CA ASN A 179 3.09 39.09 16.55
C ASN A 179 3.94 40.26 17.07
N ASP A 180 3.32 41.21 17.77
CA ASP A 180 3.99 42.38 18.31
C ASP A 180 5.16 42.10 19.29
N LYS A 181 5.28 40.86 19.76
CA LYS A 181 6.36 40.41 20.64
C LYS A 181 7.58 39.91 19.88
N ILE A 182 7.49 39.74 18.57
CA ILE A 182 8.59 39.23 17.73
C ILE A 182 9.03 40.36 16.80
N PRO A 183 10.18 41.01 17.05
CA PRO A 183 10.64 42.16 16.26
C PRO A 183 11.31 41.75 14.94
N VAL A 184 10.86 40.65 14.33
CA VAL A 184 11.45 40.09 13.08
C VAL A 184 10.32 39.75 12.12
N MET A 185 10.44 40.20 10.89
CA MET A 185 9.58 39.76 9.79
C MET A 185 10.27 38.63 9.03
N ILE A 186 9.52 37.60 8.72
CA ILE A 186 9.98 36.44 7.93
C ILE A 186 9.22 36.37 6.62
N GLY A 187 9.89 35.83 5.60
CA GLY A 187 9.30 35.49 4.31
C GLY A 187 9.97 34.25 3.76
N PHE A 188 9.34 33.56 2.83
CA PHE A 188 9.87 32.38 2.17
C PHE A 188 9.88 32.62 0.67
N ASP A 189 11.05 32.38 0.04
CA ASP A 189 11.22 32.50 -1.41
C ASP A 189 10.76 31.22 -2.12
N ASN A 190 10.65 30.11 -1.38
CA ASN A 190 10.19 28.82 -1.89
C ASN A 190 8.87 28.44 -1.21
N PRO A 191 7.76 28.37 -1.96
CA PRO A 191 6.42 28.12 -1.42
C PRO A 191 6.16 26.66 -0.99
N GLU A 192 7.15 25.78 -1.00
CA GLU A 192 7.01 24.37 -0.62
C GLU A 192 8.03 23.95 0.44
N ILE A 193 7.55 23.53 1.61
CA ILE A 193 8.38 23.02 2.71
C ILE A 193 7.99 21.57 3.02
N PRO A 194 8.81 20.59 2.64
CA PRO A 194 8.54 19.19 2.96
C PRO A 194 8.95 18.87 4.40
N LEU A 195 8.00 18.43 5.22
CA LEU A 195 8.23 17.85 6.53
C LEU A 195 8.32 16.33 6.39
N GLN A 196 9.54 15.79 6.46
CA GLN A 196 9.77 14.38 6.17
C GLN A 196 9.63 13.51 7.42
N SER A 197 8.94 12.37 7.27
CA SER A 197 8.95 11.28 8.22
C SER A 197 9.35 9.97 7.54
N TYR A 198 10.14 9.17 8.25
CA TYR A 198 10.62 7.88 7.76
C TYR A 198 10.48 6.82 8.85
N PHE A 199 9.89 5.68 8.50
CA PHE A 199 9.73 4.54 9.40
C PHE A 199 10.26 3.27 8.75
N ARG A 200 10.93 2.45 9.56
CA ARG A 200 11.33 1.10 9.19
C ARG A 200 10.96 0.14 10.31
N MET A 201 10.15 -0.85 10.02
CA MET A 201 9.63 -1.83 10.97
C MET A 201 9.91 -3.24 10.48
N PRO A 202 10.94 -3.92 10.98
CA PRO A 202 11.08 -5.36 10.83
C PRO A 202 10.13 -6.06 11.81
N THR A 203 9.48 -7.13 11.37
CA THR A 203 8.58 -7.94 12.19
C THR A 203 8.83 -9.40 11.86
N TRP A 204 8.88 -10.25 12.87
CA TRP A 204 9.03 -11.69 12.72
C TRP A 204 8.21 -12.45 13.76
N GLY A 205 7.91 -13.70 13.46
CA GLY A 205 7.18 -14.58 14.36
C GLY A 205 7.33 -16.05 13.95
N VAL A 206 7.12 -16.91 14.89
CA VAL A 206 7.08 -18.38 14.76
C VAL A 206 5.88 -18.92 15.51
#